data_505d191cf45d90d358259e4f64e2f2d1
#
_entry.id   505d191cf45d90d358259e4f64e2f2d1
#
_cell.length_a   1.000
_cell.length_b   1.000
_cell.length_c   1.000
_cell.angle_alpha   90.00
_cell.angle_beta   90.00
_cell.angle_gamma   90.00
#
_symmetry.space_group_name_H-M   'P 1'
#
loop_
_entity.id
_entity.type
_entity.pdbx_description
1 polymer ?
#
loop_
_entity_poly.entity_id
_entity_poly.type
_entity_poly.pdbx_seq_one_letter_code
_entity_poly.pdbx_strand_id
1 'polypeptide(L)'
;MDHANIVFDHVHIISEDPESAAAWYVEKLGAKIIRSQEIGGAPQVVIAFGDTFVIIRGRRPDEEVVIKPGTQWGTDHFGFRVEGDFDGFCDQLKKKGVTFSLDPVDFSPNVRIAFIDAPDRVSVELLQRK
;
A
#
# COMPACT_ATOMS: atom_id res chain seq x y z
N MET A 1 -6.79 37.49 0.03
CA MET A 1 -5.75 36.63 0.63
C MET A 1 -5.73 35.29 -0.05
N ASP A 2 -4.55 34.87 -0.43
CA ASP A 2 -4.37 33.63 -1.09
C ASP A 2 -4.18 32.52 -0.07
N HIS A 3 -4.85 31.40 -0.31
CA HIS A 3 -4.72 30.22 0.51
C HIS A 3 -4.17 29.07 -0.33
N ALA A 4 -3.19 28.40 0.20
CA ALA A 4 -2.79 27.12 -0.36
C ALA A 4 -3.79 26.06 0.05
N ASN A 5 -4.05 25.14 -0.86
CA ASN A 5 -4.78 23.92 -0.57
C ASN A 5 -3.78 22.79 -0.42
N ILE A 6 -4.07 21.86 0.48
CA ILE A 6 -3.28 20.64 0.55
C ILE A 6 -4.09 19.50 -0.05
N VAL A 7 -3.38 18.62 -0.76
CA VAL A 7 -3.95 17.42 -1.37
C VAL A 7 -3.01 16.29 -1.03
N PHE A 8 -3.56 15.14 -0.68
CA PHE A 8 -2.73 13.98 -0.37
C PHE A 8 -1.98 13.54 -1.64
N ASP A 9 -0.68 13.36 -1.54
CA ASP A 9 0.14 13.02 -2.70
C ASP A 9 0.58 11.56 -2.71
N HIS A 10 1.28 11.13 -1.67
CA HIS A 10 1.85 9.78 -1.70
C HIS A 10 2.14 9.22 -0.32
N VAL A 11 2.35 7.91 -0.29
CA VAL A 11 2.98 7.16 0.80
C VAL A 11 4.35 6.71 0.30
N HIS A 12 5.36 6.78 1.13
CA HIS A 12 6.72 6.35 0.79
C HIS A 12 7.09 5.12 1.61
N ILE A 13 7.43 4.05 0.92
CA ILE A 13 7.74 2.75 1.52
C ILE A 13 9.22 2.42 1.30
N ILE A 14 9.87 1.89 2.31
CA ILE A 14 11.21 1.33 2.21
C ILE A 14 11.07 -0.18 1.99
N SER A 15 11.72 -0.70 0.95
CA SER A 15 11.56 -2.09 0.53
C SER A 15 12.92 -2.76 0.38
N GLU A 16 12.96 -4.04 0.71
CA GLU A 16 14.14 -4.86 0.42
C GLU A 16 14.34 -5.04 -1.09
N ASP A 17 13.23 -5.09 -1.84
CA ASP A 17 13.24 -5.25 -3.28
C ASP A 17 12.13 -4.39 -3.89
N PRO A 18 12.42 -3.11 -4.20
CA PRO A 18 11.39 -2.17 -4.68
C PRO A 18 10.69 -2.61 -5.96
N GLU A 19 11.41 -3.23 -6.88
CA GLU A 19 10.80 -3.66 -8.14
C GLU A 19 9.83 -4.81 -7.92
N SER A 20 10.20 -5.78 -7.09
CA SER A 20 9.33 -6.88 -6.72
C SER A 20 8.11 -6.40 -5.95
N ALA A 21 8.30 -5.46 -5.02
CA ALA A 21 7.20 -4.87 -4.27
C ALA A 21 6.24 -4.13 -5.20
N ALA A 22 6.77 -3.32 -6.12
CA ALA A 22 5.95 -2.61 -7.11
C ALA A 22 5.16 -3.59 -7.97
N ALA A 23 5.78 -4.67 -8.44
CA ALA A 23 5.12 -5.69 -9.23
C ALA A 23 3.95 -6.33 -8.46
N TRP A 24 4.10 -6.53 -7.16
CA TRP A 24 3.02 -7.04 -6.32
C TRP A 24 1.80 -6.10 -6.34
N TYR A 25 2.02 -4.80 -6.16
CA TYR A 25 0.94 -3.83 -6.20
C TYR A 25 0.27 -3.76 -7.57
N VAL A 26 1.04 -3.88 -8.64
CA VAL A 26 0.50 -3.92 -10.00
C VAL A 26 -0.37 -5.16 -10.19
N GLU A 27 0.15 -6.32 -9.84
CA GLU A 27 -0.53 -7.59 -10.06
C GLU A 27 -1.75 -7.77 -9.16
N LYS A 28 -1.61 -7.43 -7.87
CA LYS A 28 -2.67 -7.69 -6.90
C LYS A 28 -3.71 -6.57 -6.83
N LEU A 29 -3.26 -5.33 -6.89
CA LEU A 29 -4.14 -4.18 -6.64
C LEU A 29 -4.37 -3.29 -7.86
N GLY A 30 -3.76 -3.60 -9.00
CA GLY A 30 -4.01 -2.86 -10.24
C GLY A 30 -3.27 -1.53 -10.35
N ALA A 31 -2.19 -1.35 -9.61
CA ALA A 31 -1.36 -0.16 -9.73
C ALA A 31 -0.72 -0.05 -11.12
N LYS A 32 -0.32 1.15 -11.49
CA LYS A 32 0.46 1.41 -12.70
C LYS A 32 1.85 1.90 -12.32
N ILE A 33 2.89 1.34 -12.93
CA ILE A 33 4.24 1.85 -12.75
C ILE A 33 4.39 3.12 -13.58
N ILE A 34 4.74 4.23 -12.90
CA ILE A 34 4.92 5.52 -13.53
C ILE A 34 6.39 5.73 -13.88
N ARG A 35 7.28 5.31 -12.99
CA ARG A 35 8.71 5.55 -13.16
C ARG A 35 9.51 4.57 -12.31
N SER A 36 10.63 4.13 -12.85
CA SER A 36 11.60 3.31 -12.13
C SER A 36 12.98 3.88 -12.41
N GLN A 37 13.72 4.25 -11.39
CA GLN A 37 15.04 4.86 -11.52
C GLN A 37 15.85 4.65 -10.26
N GLU A 38 17.12 5.01 -10.31
CA GLU A 38 17.98 5.01 -9.14
C GLU A 38 18.09 6.43 -8.60
N ILE A 39 17.86 6.60 -7.31
CA ILE A 39 17.96 7.90 -6.63
C ILE A 39 18.72 7.69 -5.32
N GLY A 40 19.77 8.48 -5.10
CA GLY A 40 20.52 8.41 -3.85
C GLY A 40 21.21 7.07 -3.61
N GLY A 41 21.53 6.34 -4.68
CA GLY A 41 22.19 5.05 -4.58
C GLY A 41 21.27 3.88 -4.32
N ALA A 42 19.97 4.05 -4.50
CA ALA A 42 18.99 2.97 -4.32
C ALA A 42 17.92 3.00 -5.41
N PRO A 43 17.38 1.83 -5.77
CA PRO A 43 16.26 1.78 -6.70
C PRO A 43 15.04 2.48 -6.10
N GLN A 44 14.29 3.18 -6.95
CA GLN A 44 13.06 3.85 -6.55
C GLN A 44 12.01 3.67 -7.65
N VAL A 45 10.84 3.16 -7.27
CA VAL A 45 9.73 2.94 -8.20
C VAL A 45 8.55 3.75 -7.72
N VAL A 46 7.94 4.51 -8.63
CA VAL A 46 6.72 5.23 -8.38
C VAL A 46 5.57 4.48 -9.04
N ILE A 47 4.58 4.11 -8.24
CA ILE A 47 3.36 3.48 -8.76
C ILE A 47 2.16 4.39 -8.47
N ALA A 48 1.14 4.30 -9.32
CA ALA A 48 -0.04 5.13 -9.21
C ALA A 48 -1.30 4.31 -8.99
N PHE A 49 -2.20 4.87 -8.18
CA PHE A 49 -3.58 4.45 -8.02
C PHE A 49 -4.45 5.67 -8.32
N GLY A 50 -4.83 5.85 -9.59
CA GLY A 50 -5.48 7.09 -10.01
C GLY A 50 -4.57 8.30 -9.78
N ASP A 51 -5.02 9.26 -8.97
CA ASP A 51 -4.28 10.48 -8.68
C ASP A 51 -3.38 10.37 -7.45
N THR A 52 -3.31 9.22 -6.82
CA THR A 52 -2.52 8.98 -5.62
C THR A 52 -1.36 8.06 -5.96
N PHE A 53 -0.22 8.27 -5.30
CA PHE A 53 0.98 7.53 -5.59
C PHE A 53 1.49 6.77 -4.37
N VAL A 54 2.19 5.69 -4.64
CA VAL A 54 3.04 5.02 -3.66
C VAL A 54 4.44 5.03 -4.24
N ILE A 55 5.39 5.53 -3.45
CA ILE A 55 6.79 5.55 -3.83
C ILE A 55 7.49 4.44 -3.04
N ILE A 56 8.18 3.56 -3.73
CA ILE A 56 8.85 2.42 -3.14
C ILE A 56 10.33 2.53 -3.44
N ARG A 57 11.16 2.63 -2.42
CA ARG A 57 12.60 2.71 -2.63
C ARG A 57 13.35 1.70 -1.77
N GLY A 58 14.55 1.37 -2.22
CA GLY A 58 15.45 0.53 -1.47
C GLY A 58 16.21 1.30 -0.39
N ARG A 59 16.94 0.57 0.42
CA ARG A 59 17.86 1.13 1.41
C ARG A 59 18.99 1.85 0.68
N ARG A 60 19.25 3.09 1.07
CA ARG A 60 20.41 3.83 0.57
C ARG A 60 21.67 3.36 1.31
N PRO A 61 22.87 3.54 0.70
CA PRO A 61 24.11 2.96 1.28
C PRO A 61 24.39 3.32 2.72
N ASP A 62 24.03 4.54 3.15
CA ASP A 62 24.35 5.02 4.50
C ASP A 62 23.22 4.79 5.51
N GLU A 63 22.16 4.13 5.11
CA GLU A 63 20.99 3.94 5.96
C GLU A 63 21.04 2.62 6.69
N GLU A 64 20.66 2.66 7.96
CA GLU A 64 20.38 1.46 8.74
C GLU A 64 18.87 1.22 8.74
N VAL A 65 18.46 0.03 8.32
CA VAL A 65 17.04 -0.36 8.35
C VAL A 65 16.79 -1.11 9.65
N VAL A 66 15.81 -0.62 10.41
CA VAL A 66 15.46 -1.20 11.70
C VAL A 66 14.15 -1.97 11.58
N ILE A 67 14.13 -3.21 12.08
CA ILE A 67 12.94 -4.04 12.15
C ILE A 67 12.58 -4.18 13.62
N LYS A 68 11.33 -3.79 13.96
CA LYS A 68 10.81 -3.95 15.33
C LYS A 68 9.49 -4.71 15.27
N PRO A 69 9.27 -5.69 16.15
CA PRO A 69 7.99 -6.39 16.22
C PRO A 69 6.94 -5.54 16.93
N GLY A 70 5.68 -5.83 16.64
CA GLY A 70 4.53 -5.23 17.32
C GLY A 70 4.13 -3.87 16.80
N THR A 71 3.18 -3.26 17.49
CA THR A 71 2.64 -1.96 17.14
C THR A 71 3.66 -0.87 17.46
N GLN A 72 3.85 0.04 16.52
CA GLN A 72 4.81 1.13 16.60
C GLN A 72 4.08 2.47 16.65
N TRP A 73 4.72 3.47 17.24
CA TRP A 73 4.25 4.84 17.08
C TRP A 73 4.39 5.24 15.61
N GLY A 74 3.45 6.05 15.12
CA GLY A 74 3.46 6.55 13.75
C GLY A 74 2.46 5.83 12.86
N THR A 75 2.77 5.70 11.59
CA THR A 75 1.87 5.09 10.62
C THR A 75 1.74 3.60 10.88
N ASP A 76 0.49 3.13 11.04
CA ASP A 76 0.18 1.72 11.24
C ASP A 76 -0.09 1.01 9.91
N HIS A 77 -0.91 1.62 9.07
CA HIS A 77 -1.28 1.06 7.77
C HIS A 77 -1.78 2.18 6.87
N PHE A 78 -1.98 1.86 5.62
CA PHE A 78 -2.75 2.72 4.72
C PHE A 78 -3.80 1.85 4.01
N GLY A 79 -4.79 2.50 3.40
CA GLY A 79 -5.91 1.75 2.88
C GLY A 79 -6.44 2.24 1.56
N PHE A 80 -7.22 1.36 0.93
CA PHE A 80 -7.91 1.63 -0.31
C PHE A 80 -9.41 1.41 -0.11
N ARG A 81 -10.20 2.33 -0.66
CA ARG A 81 -11.63 2.12 -0.75
C ARG A 81 -11.90 1.25 -1.98
N VAL A 82 -12.62 0.16 -1.77
CA VAL A 82 -13.05 -0.72 -2.85
C VAL A 82 -14.48 -0.36 -3.21
N GLU A 83 -14.69 -0.02 -4.47
CA GLU A 83 -16.01 0.25 -5.01
C GLU A 83 -16.53 -1.00 -5.73
N GLY A 84 -17.82 -1.30 -5.59
CA GLY A 84 -18.43 -2.45 -6.20
C GLY A 84 -18.47 -3.67 -5.29
N ASP A 85 -18.19 -4.84 -5.83
CA ASP A 85 -18.27 -6.12 -5.11
C ASP A 85 -17.06 -6.34 -4.22
N PHE A 86 -17.16 -5.90 -2.99
CA PHE A 86 -16.07 -5.99 -2.01
C PHE A 86 -15.64 -7.43 -1.73
N ASP A 87 -16.61 -8.30 -1.42
CA ASP A 87 -16.31 -9.70 -1.08
C ASP A 87 -15.74 -10.45 -2.29
N GLY A 88 -16.29 -10.21 -3.47
CA GLY A 88 -15.76 -10.80 -4.70
C GLY A 88 -14.34 -10.36 -4.98
N PHE A 89 -14.02 -9.09 -4.74
CA PHE A 89 -12.66 -8.57 -4.87
C PHE A 89 -11.71 -9.27 -3.91
N CYS A 90 -12.11 -9.40 -2.65
CA CYS A 90 -11.30 -10.10 -1.63
C CYS A 90 -11.09 -11.58 -2.00
N ASP A 91 -12.13 -12.25 -2.51
CA ASP A 91 -12.01 -13.63 -2.95
C ASP A 91 -11.00 -13.77 -4.09
N GLN A 92 -11.00 -12.83 -5.02
CA GLN A 92 -10.01 -12.83 -6.11
C GLN A 92 -8.59 -12.62 -5.59
N LEU A 93 -8.40 -11.77 -4.60
CA LEU A 93 -7.09 -11.57 -3.98
C LEU A 93 -6.60 -12.86 -3.32
N LYS A 94 -7.49 -13.58 -2.64
CA LYS A 94 -7.14 -14.89 -2.04
C LYS A 94 -6.72 -15.88 -3.11
N LYS A 95 -7.40 -15.92 -4.24
CA LYS A 95 -7.04 -16.78 -5.37
C LYS A 95 -5.68 -16.42 -5.96
N LYS A 96 -5.30 -15.15 -5.89
CA LYS A 96 -3.98 -14.67 -6.31
C LYS A 96 -2.88 -14.90 -5.26
N GLY A 97 -3.21 -15.55 -4.15
CA GLY A 97 -2.24 -15.87 -3.10
C GLY A 97 -2.02 -14.77 -2.08
N VAL A 98 -2.87 -13.75 -2.02
CA VAL A 98 -2.76 -12.69 -1.02
C VAL A 98 -3.21 -13.20 0.34
N THR A 99 -2.40 -12.93 1.37
CA THR A 99 -2.70 -13.31 2.75
C THR A 99 -3.51 -12.20 3.41
N PHE A 100 -4.59 -12.58 4.08
CA PHE A 100 -5.44 -11.67 4.85
C PHE A 100 -5.11 -11.81 6.33
N SER A 101 -4.73 -10.71 6.97
CA SER A 101 -4.60 -10.67 8.43
C SER A 101 -5.95 -10.45 9.11
N LEU A 102 -6.91 -9.89 8.37
CA LEU A 102 -8.30 -9.80 8.78
C LEU A 102 -9.18 -10.06 7.57
N ASP A 103 -9.98 -11.14 7.64
CA ASP A 103 -10.95 -11.42 6.59
C ASP A 103 -12.07 -10.38 6.58
N PRO A 104 -12.79 -10.24 5.46
CA PRO A 104 -13.89 -9.27 5.36
C PRO A 104 -14.86 -9.37 6.54
N VAL A 105 -15.10 -8.24 7.16
CA VAL A 105 -15.98 -8.13 8.32
C VAL A 105 -16.62 -6.74 8.35
N ASP A 106 -17.84 -6.67 8.87
CA ASP A 106 -18.47 -5.38 9.09
C ASP A 106 -17.87 -4.73 10.34
N PHE A 107 -17.22 -3.59 10.12
CA PHE A 107 -16.70 -2.77 11.20
C PHE A 107 -17.81 -1.97 11.87
N SER A 108 -18.75 -1.50 11.06
CA SER A 108 -19.95 -0.80 11.48
C SER A 108 -21.06 -1.12 10.46
N PRO A 109 -22.31 -0.69 10.71
CA PRO A 109 -23.36 -0.92 9.71
C PRO A 109 -23.05 -0.36 8.33
N ASN A 110 -22.22 0.68 8.26
CA ASN A 110 -21.91 1.39 7.02
C ASN A 110 -20.51 1.15 6.46
N VAL A 111 -19.69 0.36 7.13
CA VAL A 111 -18.29 0.14 6.71
C VAL A 111 -17.92 -1.32 6.87
N ARG A 112 -17.48 -1.90 5.77
CA ARG A 112 -16.92 -3.26 5.72
C ARG A 112 -15.43 -3.17 5.45
N ILE A 113 -14.63 -3.94 6.18
CA ILE A 113 -13.18 -3.88 6.10
C ILE A 113 -12.54 -5.26 5.94
N ALA A 114 -11.32 -5.25 5.44
CA ALA A 114 -10.39 -6.37 5.47
C ALA A 114 -8.97 -5.81 5.55
N PHE A 115 -8.03 -6.62 6.02
CA PHE A 115 -6.62 -6.25 6.00
C PHE A 115 -5.83 -7.32 5.27
N ILE A 116 -4.90 -6.89 4.43
CA ILE A 116 -4.02 -7.79 3.69
C ILE A 116 -2.56 -7.47 3.98
N ASP A 117 -1.72 -8.49 3.81
CA ASP A 117 -0.27 -8.36 3.98
C ASP A 117 0.35 -8.03 2.64
N ALA A 118 0.93 -6.84 2.54
CA ALA A 118 1.73 -6.41 1.40
C ALA A 118 3.21 -6.71 1.65
N PRO A 119 4.09 -6.55 0.64
CA PRO A 119 5.52 -6.74 0.84
C PRO A 119 6.09 -5.82 1.91
N ASP A 120 7.20 -6.24 2.52
CA ASP A 120 7.97 -5.46 3.48
C ASP A 120 7.20 -5.13 4.77
N ARG A 121 6.35 -6.05 5.20
CA ARG A 121 5.55 -5.91 6.43
C ARG A 121 4.56 -4.76 6.41
N VAL A 122 4.19 -4.33 5.21
CA VAL A 122 3.18 -3.28 5.07
C VAL A 122 1.80 -3.89 5.23
N SER A 123 1.01 -3.31 6.13
CA SER A 123 -0.39 -3.66 6.29
C SER A 123 -1.23 -2.74 5.42
N VAL A 124 -2.12 -3.31 4.64
CA VAL A 124 -3.03 -2.55 3.76
C VAL A 124 -4.47 -2.86 4.16
N GLU A 125 -5.23 -1.82 4.41
CA GLU A 125 -6.66 -1.95 4.66
C GLU A 125 -7.42 -1.84 3.36
N LEU A 126 -8.41 -2.70 3.20
CA LEU A 126 -9.40 -2.59 2.15
C LEU A 126 -10.73 -2.25 2.82
N LEU A 127 -11.42 -1.24 2.34
CA LEU A 127 -12.67 -0.87 2.96
C LEU A 127 -13.74 -0.52 1.92
N GLN A 128 -14.96 -0.82 2.28
CA GLN A 128 -16.14 -0.43 1.52
C GLN A 128 -17.01 0.45 2.39
N ARG A 129 -17.39 1.59 1.87
CA ARG A 129 -18.39 2.47 2.50
C ARG A 129 -19.73 2.20 1.84
N LYS A 130 -20.70 1.88 2.67
CA LYS A 130 -22.06 1.57 2.22
C LYS A 130 -22.95 2.80 2.25
#